data_6826727e1d1bbabe153de65fe7469932
#
_entry.id   6826727e1d1bbabe153de65fe7469932
#
_cell.length_a   1.000
_cell.length_b   1.000
_cell.length_c   1.000
_cell.angle_alpha   90.00
_cell.angle_beta   90.00
_cell.angle_gamma   90.00
#
_symmetry.space_group_name_H-M   'P 1'
#
loop_
_entity.id
_entity.type
_entity.pdbx_description
1 polymer ?
#
loop_
_entity_poly.entity_id
_entity_poly.type
_entity_poly.pdbx_seq_one_letter_code
_entity_poly.pdbx_strand_id
1 'polypeptide(L)'
;MNSINSTETLELITKANNLSLKKGYDEISLERAVFLSWWCDKGDCKFCYMSTQKNKIKDPTKAKRRVNNILAEAEMCSRLGWNIEFLSGGYKSFTTQEIKSIAENIHSITGDGVWLNTGITSELKEYGTEIKGITGAVEAANPEFQKIVCPSKPLDQISDMLDTAGDLGFKKAITIILGLGESFEDVEYLKDYIREHKIDRVIFYSLNPHPETEYVNSSQPASLYYAKVVSTIRLEFPDLEIICGTWTDNLANIGILILSGANGITKFPLFKMFGTKYGKRVEEEVKWTGRTLKGTFTDKSKLGPEKSEVNPELDQYIKRYIKDSLKNKYK
;
A
#
# COMPACT_ATOMS: atom_id res chain seq x y z
N MET A 1 29.70 -10.82 11.18
CA MET A 1 28.35 -11.33 10.84
C MET A 1 27.70 -11.79 12.14
N ASN A 2 26.75 -11.04 12.67
CA ASN A 2 25.95 -11.53 13.80
C ASN A 2 25.19 -12.77 13.31
N SER A 3 25.30 -13.88 14.04
CA SER A 3 24.65 -15.13 13.67
C SER A 3 23.12 -14.91 13.63
N ILE A 4 22.49 -15.12 12.48
CA ILE A 4 21.04 -15.06 12.37
C ILE A 4 20.45 -16.15 13.27
N ASN A 5 19.74 -15.74 14.32
CA ASN A 5 19.08 -16.67 15.24
C ASN A 5 17.62 -16.87 14.81
N SER A 6 17.36 -17.96 14.11
CA SER A 6 16.00 -18.30 13.65
C SER A 6 15.02 -18.55 14.80
N THR A 7 15.48 -19.11 15.91
CA THR A 7 14.66 -19.35 17.11
C THR A 7 14.14 -18.03 17.67
N GLU A 8 14.99 -17.02 17.80
CA GLU A 8 14.61 -15.68 18.24
C GLU A 8 13.54 -15.07 17.31
N THR A 9 13.72 -15.21 15.99
CA THR A 9 12.74 -14.69 15.01
C THR A 9 11.37 -15.37 15.16
N LEU A 10 11.32 -16.69 15.34
CA LEU A 10 10.07 -17.42 15.56
C LEU A 10 9.39 -17.04 16.88
N GLU A 11 10.17 -16.79 17.93
CA GLU A 11 9.64 -16.27 19.20
C GLU A 11 9.02 -14.88 19.03
N LEU A 12 9.66 -13.96 18.30
CA LEU A 12 9.12 -12.64 18.00
C LEU A 12 7.79 -12.72 17.25
N ILE A 13 7.71 -13.57 16.21
CA ILE A 13 6.49 -13.81 15.45
C ILE A 13 5.37 -14.33 16.38
N THR A 14 5.69 -15.30 17.24
CA THR A 14 4.72 -15.87 18.19
C THR A 14 4.20 -14.82 19.17
N LYS A 15 5.09 -13.98 19.71
CA LYS A 15 4.70 -12.88 20.62
C LYS A 15 3.82 -11.85 19.91
N ALA A 16 4.19 -11.46 18.67
CA ALA A 16 3.42 -10.50 17.86
C ALA A 16 2.03 -11.06 17.50
N ASN A 17 1.93 -12.35 17.15
CA ASN A 17 0.67 -13.03 16.91
C ASN A 17 -0.25 -13.00 18.14
N ASN A 18 0.29 -13.38 19.30
CA ASN A 18 -0.46 -13.39 20.55
C ASN A 18 -0.94 -11.98 20.96
N LEU A 19 -0.10 -10.96 20.72
CA LEU A 19 -0.48 -9.57 20.96
C LEU A 19 -1.61 -9.14 20.04
N SER A 20 -1.51 -9.45 18.74
CA SER A 20 -2.55 -9.12 17.75
C SER A 20 -3.90 -9.76 18.09
N LEU A 21 -3.90 -11.03 18.53
CA LEU A 21 -5.12 -11.71 18.98
C LEU A 21 -5.71 -11.04 20.23
N LYS A 22 -4.88 -10.66 21.21
CA LYS A 22 -5.34 -9.93 22.42
C LYS A 22 -5.94 -8.56 22.08
N LYS A 23 -5.49 -7.94 20.98
CA LYS A 23 -6.02 -6.66 20.50
C LYS A 23 -7.29 -6.82 19.65
N GLY A 24 -7.74 -8.05 19.38
CA GLY A 24 -8.92 -8.33 18.55
C GLY A 24 -8.67 -8.08 17.06
N TYR A 25 -7.43 -8.25 16.58
CA TYR A 25 -7.12 -8.15 15.15
C TYR A 25 -7.44 -9.46 14.44
N ASP A 26 -8.73 -9.79 14.39
CA ASP A 26 -9.24 -11.06 13.85
C ASP A 26 -9.60 -10.96 12.35
N GLU A 27 -9.72 -9.75 11.83
CA GLU A 27 -10.01 -9.48 10.43
C GLU A 27 -8.80 -8.86 9.73
N ILE A 28 -8.46 -9.39 8.57
CA ILE A 28 -7.37 -8.90 7.72
C ILE A 28 -7.96 -8.14 6.54
N SER A 29 -7.60 -6.87 6.40
CA SER A 29 -8.03 -6.07 5.27
C SER A 29 -7.27 -6.41 4.00
N LEU A 30 -7.94 -6.28 2.87
CA LEU A 30 -7.35 -6.34 1.54
C LEU A 30 -7.28 -4.92 0.98
N GLU A 31 -6.07 -4.42 0.80
CA GLU A 31 -5.82 -3.03 0.47
C GLU A 31 -5.51 -2.86 -1.02
N ARG A 32 -6.18 -1.91 -1.66
CA ARG A 32 -5.98 -1.59 -3.08
C ARG A 32 -5.38 -0.19 -3.25
N ALA A 33 -4.12 -0.11 -3.69
CA ALA A 33 -3.56 1.16 -4.15
C ALA A 33 -4.20 1.57 -5.49
N VAL A 34 -4.88 2.69 -5.51
CA VAL A 34 -5.50 3.25 -6.72
C VAL A 34 -4.56 4.27 -7.34
N PHE A 35 -3.92 3.88 -8.44
CA PHE A 35 -2.99 4.76 -9.13
C PHE A 35 -3.72 5.82 -9.96
N LEU A 36 -3.26 7.08 -9.85
CA LEU A 36 -3.75 8.22 -10.60
C LEU A 36 -2.97 8.41 -11.92
N SER A 37 -1.65 8.19 -11.85
CA SER A 37 -0.73 8.39 -12.98
C SER A 37 0.48 7.47 -12.86
N TRP A 38 1.15 7.22 -13.98
CA TRP A 38 2.40 6.46 -14.08
C TRP A 38 3.61 7.35 -14.36
N TRP A 39 3.49 8.65 -14.18
CA TRP A 39 4.56 9.63 -14.36
C TRP A 39 4.85 10.37 -13.06
N CYS A 40 6.12 10.77 -12.86
CA CYS A 40 6.58 11.50 -11.70
C CYS A 40 7.56 12.60 -12.14
N ASP A 41 7.32 13.85 -11.73
CA ASP A 41 8.19 15.00 -12.03
C ASP A 41 9.60 14.84 -11.44
N LYS A 42 9.74 14.33 -10.23
CA LYS A 42 11.04 14.01 -9.62
C LYS A 42 11.73 12.84 -10.33
N GLY A 43 11.09 11.69 -10.40
CA GLY A 43 11.48 10.53 -11.22
C GLY A 43 12.93 10.08 -11.09
N ASP A 44 13.46 9.99 -9.86
CA ASP A 44 14.86 9.64 -9.58
C ASP A 44 15.03 8.61 -8.44
N CYS A 45 13.92 8.13 -7.86
CA CYS A 45 13.99 7.02 -6.91
C CYS A 45 14.56 5.77 -7.62
N LYS A 46 15.65 5.23 -7.10
CA LYS A 46 16.47 4.21 -7.76
C LYS A 46 15.77 2.88 -8.02
N PHE A 47 14.73 2.58 -7.26
CA PHE A 47 13.93 1.35 -7.35
C PHE A 47 12.60 1.53 -8.10
N CYS A 48 12.19 2.78 -8.39
CA CYS A 48 10.82 3.07 -8.78
C CYS A 48 10.59 2.92 -10.28
N TYR A 49 9.53 2.20 -10.67
CA TYR A 49 9.11 2.11 -12.07
C TYR A 49 8.91 3.48 -12.73
N MET A 50 8.34 4.47 -12.00
CA MET A 50 8.09 5.81 -12.56
C MET A 50 9.39 6.54 -12.91
N SER A 51 10.52 6.22 -12.27
CA SER A 51 11.82 6.80 -12.63
C SER A 51 12.26 6.39 -14.04
N THR A 52 11.89 5.19 -14.47
CA THR A 52 12.17 4.69 -15.82
C THR A 52 11.28 5.34 -16.90
N GLN A 53 10.18 5.98 -16.48
CA GLN A 53 9.18 6.57 -17.39
C GLN A 53 9.36 8.07 -17.59
N LYS A 54 10.02 8.78 -16.68
CA LYS A 54 10.17 10.24 -16.70
C LYS A 54 10.64 10.77 -18.05
N ASN A 55 11.67 10.17 -18.61
CA ASN A 55 12.26 10.62 -19.87
C ASN A 55 11.55 10.05 -21.13
N LYS A 56 10.75 8.99 -20.97
CA LYS A 56 10.00 8.36 -22.06
C LYS A 56 8.67 9.05 -22.33
N ILE A 57 8.00 9.51 -21.27
CA ILE A 57 6.71 10.18 -21.36
C ILE A 57 6.96 11.69 -21.49
N LYS A 58 6.89 12.20 -22.72
CA LYS A 58 7.10 13.62 -23.03
C LYS A 58 5.93 14.51 -22.61
N ASP A 59 4.73 13.95 -22.57
CA ASP A 59 3.50 14.63 -22.19
C ASP A 59 2.91 13.94 -20.94
N PRO A 60 3.08 14.51 -19.72
CA PRO A 60 2.60 13.91 -18.49
C PRO A 60 1.09 13.66 -18.46
N THR A 61 0.31 14.44 -19.23
CA THR A 61 -1.15 14.28 -19.26
C THR A 61 -1.56 12.92 -19.83
N LYS A 62 -0.76 12.35 -20.72
CA LYS A 62 -1.00 11.01 -21.30
C LYS A 62 -0.78 9.86 -20.32
N ALA A 63 -0.07 10.12 -19.22
CA ALA A 63 0.13 9.16 -18.15
C ALA A 63 -1.02 9.18 -17.11
N LYS A 64 -1.87 10.20 -17.14
CA LYS A 64 -3.03 10.30 -16.25
C LYS A 64 -4.06 9.23 -16.58
N ARG A 65 -4.61 8.60 -15.55
CA ARG A 65 -5.78 7.75 -15.72
C ARG A 65 -7.05 8.60 -15.87
N ARG A 66 -8.01 8.10 -16.60
CA ARG A 66 -9.34 8.74 -16.71
C ARG A 66 -10.05 8.65 -15.36
N VAL A 67 -10.63 9.76 -14.91
CA VAL A 67 -11.32 9.85 -13.62
C VAL A 67 -12.40 8.77 -13.49
N ASN A 68 -13.27 8.61 -14.50
CA ASN A 68 -14.32 7.58 -14.46
C ASN A 68 -13.76 6.14 -14.31
N ASN A 69 -12.56 5.86 -14.80
CA ASN A 69 -11.92 4.56 -14.55
C ASN A 69 -11.44 4.41 -13.10
N ILE A 70 -10.98 5.50 -12.47
CA ILE A 70 -10.58 5.52 -11.06
C ILE A 70 -11.83 5.32 -10.18
N LEU A 71 -12.92 6.04 -10.46
CA LEU A 71 -14.17 5.93 -9.70
C LEU A 71 -14.81 4.56 -9.83
N ALA A 72 -14.82 3.99 -11.03
CA ALA A 72 -15.29 2.61 -11.23
C ALA A 72 -14.45 1.57 -10.48
N GLU A 73 -13.13 1.79 -10.39
CA GLU A 73 -12.25 0.94 -9.57
C GLU A 73 -12.61 1.04 -8.09
N ALA A 74 -12.88 2.24 -7.59
CA ALA A 74 -13.30 2.47 -6.20
C ALA A 74 -14.64 1.79 -5.90
N GLU A 75 -15.62 1.90 -6.80
CA GLU A 75 -16.91 1.23 -6.66
C GLU A 75 -16.75 -0.30 -6.62
N MET A 76 -15.94 -0.86 -7.51
CA MET A 76 -15.66 -2.29 -7.51
C MET A 76 -14.94 -2.75 -6.24
N CYS A 77 -14.02 -1.95 -5.69
CA CYS A 77 -13.41 -2.24 -4.39
C CYS A 77 -14.46 -2.30 -3.29
N SER A 78 -15.37 -1.32 -3.23
CA SER A 78 -16.47 -1.28 -2.26
C SER A 78 -17.36 -2.53 -2.35
N ARG A 79 -17.79 -2.91 -3.56
CA ARG A 79 -18.62 -4.12 -3.79
C ARG A 79 -17.94 -5.40 -3.32
N LEU A 80 -16.63 -5.51 -3.52
CA LEU A 80 -15.84 -6.69 -3.17
C LEU A 80 -15.34 -6.69 -1.72
N GLY A 81 -15.66 -5.63 -0.95
CA GLY A 81 -15.22 -5.47 0.42
C GLY A 81 -13.71 -5.18 0.56
N TRP A 82 -13.08 -4.66 -0.49
CA TRP A 82 -11.67 -4.26 -0.48
C TRP A 82 -11.53 -2.80 -0.05
N ASN A 83 -10.55 -2.52 0.80
CA ASN A 83 -10.24 -1.14 1.16
C ASN A 83 -9.43 -0.45 0.06
N ILE A 84 -9.53 0.87 -0.01
CA ILE A 84 -8.61 1.69 -0.80
C ILE A 84 -7.42 2.03 0.10
N GLU A 85 -6.25 1.46 -0.21
CA GLU A 85 -5.00 1.69 0.50
C GLU A 85 -4.64 3.19 0.52
N PHE A 86 -4.62 3.77 -0.66
CA PHE A 86 -4.49 5.22 -0.91
C PHE A 86 -4.70 5.54 -2.41
N LEU A 87 -4.92 6.81 -2.70
CA LEU A 87 -4.70 7.36 -4.03
C LEU A 87 -3.19 7.59 -4.22
N SER A 88 -2.61 6.96 -5.23
CA SER A 88 -1.18 7.00 -5.50
C SER A 88 -0.86 7.68 -6.82
N GLY A 89 0.18 8.50 -6.82
CA GLY A 89 0.67 9.13 -8.05
C GLY A 89 2.08 9.69 -7.86
N GLY A 90 2.76 9.93 -8.97
CA GLY A 90 4.02 10.66 -8.93
C GLY A 90 3.80 12.16 -8.66
N TYR A 91 4.87 12.84 -8.28
CA TYR A 91 4.86 14.29 -8.08
C TYR A 91 4.28 15.04 -9.26
N LYS A 92 3.41 16.02 -8.99
CA LYS A 92 2.78 16.90 -9.98
C LYS A 92 2.03 16.17 -11.11
N SER A 93 1.63 14.94 -10.89
CA SER A 93 0.83 14.22 -11.89
C SER A 93 -0.62 14.69 -11.94
N PHE A 94 -1.16 15.20 -10.83
CA PHE A 94 -2.48 15.80 -10.68
C PHE A 94 -2.38 17.06 -9.83
N THR A 95 -3.27 18.04 -10.05
CA THR A 95 -3.40 19.21 -9.17
C THR A 95 -4.12 18.82 -7.88
N THR A 96 -3.96 19.62 -6.83
CA THR A 96 -4.66 19.43 -5.56
C THR A 96 -6.18 19.42 -5.75
N GLN A 97 -6.71 20.32 -6.59
CA GLN A 97 -8.14 20.38 -6.89
C GLN A 97 -8.65 19.12 -7.64
N GLU A 98 -7.87 18.60 -8.60
CA GLU A 98 -8.21 17.34 -9.26
C GLU A 98 -8.24 16.17 -8.26
N ILE A 99 -7.25 16.07 -7.37
CA ILE A 99 -7.18 15.04 -6.32
C ILE A 99 -8.37 15.15 -5.37
N LYS A 100 -8.68 16.37 -4.91
CA LYS A 100 -9.82 16.65 -4.02
C LYS A 100 -11.12 16.17 -4.66
N SER A 101 -11.39 16.57 -5.90
CA SER A 101 -12.61 16.17 -6.61
C SER A 101 -12.72 14.65 -6.78
N ILE A 102 -11.60 13.95 -7.07
CA ILE A 102 -11.58 12.49 -7.13
C ILE A 102 -11.89 11.89 -5.75
N ALA A 103 -11.30 12.43 -4.69
CA ALA A 103 -11.50 11.93 -3.33
C ALA A 103 -12.94 12.14 -2.83
N GLU A 104 -13.55 13.30 -3.12
CA GLU A 104 -14.96 13.59 -2.82
C GLU A 104 -15.90 12.58 -3.49
N ASN A 105 -15.67 12.27 -4.76
CA ASN A 105 -16.45 11.26 -5.46
C ASN A 105 -16.24 9.85 -4.89
N ILE A 106 -15.00 9.49 -4.54
CA ILE A 106 -14.73 8.20 -3.89
C ILE A 106 -15.39 8.13 -2.52
N HIS A 107 -15.33 9.19 -1.73
CA HIS A 107 -16.02 9.27 -0.45
C HIS A 107 -17.53 9.06 -0.60
N SER A 108 -18.15 9.66 -1.62
CA SER A 108 -19.57 9.46 -1.94
C SER A 108 -19.90 8.01 -2.33
N ILE A 109 -18.96 7.31 -2.97
CA ILE A 109 -19.11 5.90 -3.38
C ILE A 109 -18.92 4.93 -2.20
N THR A 110 -17.90 5.18 -1.37
CA THR A 110 -17.44 4.21 -0.37
C THR A 110 -17.97 4.50 1.04
N GLY A 111 -18.38 5.75 1.30
CA GLY A 111 -18.74 6.23 2.64
C GLY A 111 -17.53 6.50 3.55
N ASP A 112 -16.29 6.37 3.05
CA ASP A 112 -15.07 6.55 3.82
C ASP A 112 -14.10 7.53 3.11
N GLY A 113 -13.32 8.27 3.90
CA GLY A 113 -12.25 9.12 3.38
C GLY A 113 -11.08 8.28 2.87
N VAL A 114 -10.32 8.84 1.93
CA VAL A 114 -9.17 8.16 1.34
C VAL A 114 -7.84 8.62 1.95
N TRP A 115 -6.81 7.77 1.87
CA TRP A 115 -5.43 8.15 2.10
C TRP A 115 -4.83 8.72 0.82
N LEU A 116 -3.89 9.68 0.96
CA LEU A 116 -3.13 10.22 -0.17
C LEU A 116 -1.66 9.81 -0.10
N ASN A 117 -1.12 9.31 -1.21
CA ASN A 117 0.30 9.08 -1.46
C ASN A 117 0.70 9.68 -2.81
N THR A 118 0.65 11.01 -2.89
CA THR A 118 0.83 11.80 -4.13
C THR A 118 2.08 12.67 -4.12
N GLY A 119 2.96 12.43 -3.16
CA GLY A 119 4.21 13.17 -2.96
C GLY A 119 4.08 14.28 -1.92
N ILE A 120 5.18 15.01 -1.68
CA ILE A 120 5.23 16.11 -0.73
C ILE A 120 4.41 17.29 -1.25
N THR A 121 3.53 17.84 -0.43
CA THR A 121 2.71 19.02 -0.75
C THR A 121 2.60 19.94 0.46
N SER A 122 2.51 21.24 0.22
CA SER A 122 2.17 22.26 1.21
C SER A 122 0.69 22.64 1.21
N GLU A 123 -0.11 22.08 0.29
CA GLU A 123 -1.50 22.44 0.05
C GLU A 123 -2.50 21.60 0.87
N LEU A 124 -2.08 21.07 2.02
CA LEU A 124 -2.90 20.17 2.86
C LEU A 124 -4.19 20.82 3.35
N LYS A 125 -4.19 22.15 3.53
CA LYS A 125 -5.38 22.92 3.98
C LYS A 125 -6.52 22.94 2.97
N GLU A 126 -6.25 22.61 1.71
CA GLU A 126 -7.27 22.53 0.66
C GLU A 126 -8.16 21.28 0.76
N TYR A 127 -7.72 20.28 1.52
CA TYR A 127 -8.44 19.02 1.73
C TYR A 127 -9.40 19.10 2.92
N GLY A 128 -10.49 18.35 2.85
CA GLY A 128 -11.49 18.21 3.90
C GLY A 128 -11.66 16.76 4.35
N THR A 129 -12.86 16.40 4.78
CA THR A 129 -13.18 15.07 5.34
C THR A 129 -13.12 13.94 4.33
N GLU A 130 -13.09 14.22 3.03
CA GLU A 130 -12.85 13.25 1.97
C GLU A 130 -11.45 12.62 2.03
N ILE A 131 -10.50 13.28 2.72
CA ILE A 131 -9.17 12.76 3.00
C ILE A 131 -9.07 12.40 4.47
N LYS A 132 -8.85 11.13 4.77
CA LYS A 132 -8.66 10.67 6.15
C LYS A 132 -7.20 10.69 6.60
N GLY A 133 -6.27 10.71 5.68
CA GLY A 133 -4.86 10.73 6.06
C GLY A 133 -3.89 10.96 4.90
N ILE A 134 -2.69 11.36 5.29
CA ILE A 134 -1.57 11.68 4.40
C ILE A 134 -0.49 10.61 4.57
N THR A 135 0.05 10.14 3.46
CA THR A 135 1.11 9.12 3.44
C THR A 135 2.42 9.74 2.97
N GLY A 136 3.43 9.68 3.81
CA GLY A 136 4.81 10.00 3.46
C GLY A 136 5.50 8.80 2.80
N ALA A 137 5.98 8.97 1.58
CA ALA A 137 6.76 7.94 0.88
C ALA A 137 8.22 7.96 1.38
N VAL A 138 8.43 7.52 2.62
CA VAL A 138 9.73 7.51 3.33
C VAL A 138 10.69 6.49 2.70
N GLU A 139 10.19 5.29 2.42
CA GLU A 139 10.85 4.13 1.81
C GLU A 139 11.99 3.53 2.65
N ALA A 140 12.83 4.34 3.28
CA ALA A 140 13.85 3.94 4.24
C ALA A 140 13.94 4.98 5.37
N ALA A 141 13.90 4.56 6.64
CA ALA A 141 13.90 5.47 7.78
C ALA A 141 15.30 5.95 8.19
N ASN A 142 16.37 5.23 7.82
CA ASN A 142 17.75 5.71 7.98
C ASN A 142 18.00 6.88 7.01
N PRO A 143 18.26 8.13 7.51
CA PRO A 143 18.32 9.31 6.65
C PRO A 143 19.42 9.25 5.58
N GLU A 144 20.60 8.71 5.92
CA GLU A 144 21.72 8.61 4.98
C GLU A 144 21.40 7.60 3.86
N PHE A 145 20.77 6.49 4.22
CA PHE A 145 20.38 5.50 3.26
C PHE A 145 19.19 5.98 2.39
N GLN A 146 18.20 6.64 2.99
CA GLN A 146 17.06 7.23 2.31
C GLN A 146 17.48 8.23 1.21
N LYS A 147 18.45 9.10 1.53
CA LYS A 147 19.03 10.07 0.59
C LYS A 147 19.69 9.40 -0.63
N ILE A 148 20.25 8.20 -0.46
CA ILE A 148 20.84 7.42 -1.55
C ILE A 148 19.74 6.88 -2.46
N VAL A 149 18.69 6.28 -1.89
CA VAL A 149 17.64 5.58 -2.66
C VAL A 149 16.55 6.50 -3.22
N CYS A 150 16.36 7.68 -2.60
CA CYS A 150 15.35 8.68 -2.97
C CYS A 150 15.92 10.11 -3.01
N PRO A 151 16.87 10.44 -3.92
CA PRO A 151 17.64 11.69 -3.87
C PRO A 151 16.79 12.97 -3.84
N SER A 152 15.68 13.01 -4.59
CA SER A 152 14.81 14.19 -4.66
C SER A 152 13.61 14.17 -3.71
N LYS A 153 13.61 13.27 -2.73
CA LYS A 153 12.58 13.22 -1.68
C LYS A 153 13.24 13.36 -0.30
N PRO A 154 13.68 14.57 0.11
CA PRO A 154 14.32 14.77 1.40
C PRO A 154 13.42 14.32 2.56
N LEU A 155 13.98 13.56 3.51
CA LEU A 155 13.23 13.00 4.63
C LEU A 155 12.63 14.07 5.54
N ASP A 156 13.37 15.16 5.77
CA ASP A 156 12.91 16.32 6.53
C ASP A 156 11.65 16.94 5.93
N GLN A 157 11.58 17.13 4.61
CA GLN A 157 10.38 17.64 3.95
C GLN A 157 9.17 16.70 4.05
N ILE A 158 9.41 15.37 4.06
CA ILE A 158 8.35 14.40 4.31
C ILE A 158 7.86 14.52 5.75
N SER A 159 8.77 14.65 6.70
CA SER A 159 8.47 14.83 8.12
C SER A 159 7.65 16.09 8.37
N ASP A 160 8.09 17.24 7.85
CA ASP A 160 7.38 18.53 7.95
C ASP A 160 5.94 18.43 7.39
N MET A 161 5.78 17.75 6.25
CA MET A 161 4.44 17.51 5.67
C MET A 161 3.57 16.65 6.59
N LEU A 162 4.12 15.57 7.17
CA LEU A 162 3.38 14.67 8.06
C LEU A 162 3.01 15.37 9.38
N ASP A 163 3.91 16.20 9.93
CA ASP A 163 3.63 16.95 11.15
C ASP A 163 2.54 18.01 10.89
N THR A 164 2.64 18.74 9.77
CA THR A 164 1.58 19.66 9.32
C THR A 164 0.25 18.93 9.12
N ALA A 165 0.26 17.71 8.56
CA ALA A 165 -0.95 16.90 8.40
C ALA A 165 -1.58 16.56 9.76
N GLY A 166 -0.76 16.19 10.75
CA GLY A 166 -1.21 15.93 12.11
C GLY A 166 -1.82 17.15 12.77
N ASP A 167 -1.22 18.33 12.63
CA ASP A 167 -1.73 19.60 13.14
C ASP A 167 -3.08 19.98 12.52
N LEU A 168 -3.34 19.56 11.28
CA LEU A 168 -4.61 19.75 10.58
C LEU A 168 -5.64 18.64 10.89
N GLY A 169 -5.30 17.66 11.74
CA GLY A 169 -6.20 16.58 12.15
C GLY A 169 -6.24 15.38 11.19
N PHE A 170 -5.38 15.31 10.18
CA PHE A 170 -5.24 14.13 9.33
C PHE A 170 -4.47 13.03 10.03
N LYS A 171 -4.83 11.77 9.78
CA LYS A 171 -4.00 10.63 10.13
C LYS A 171 -2.72 10.60 9.29
N LYS A 172 -1.68 9.99 9.85
CA LYS A 172 -0.35 9.94 9.24
C LYS A 172 0.06 8.52 8.94
N ALA A 173 0.45 8.27 7.68
CA ALA A 173 0.99 6.98 7.26
C ALA A 173 2.37 7.14 6.63
N ILE A 174 3.16 6.06 6.65
CA ILE A 174 4.42 5.99 5.90
C ILE A 174 4.50 4.70 5.11
N THR A 175 5.21 4.75 3.98
CA THR A 175 5.63 3.56 3.24
C THR A 175 7.09 3.25 3.51
N ILE A 176 7.40 1.97 3.70
CA ILE A 176 8.76 1.43 3.88
C ILE A 176 8.93 0.28 2.90
N ILE A 177 10.05 0.27 2.17
CA ILE A 177 10.39 -0.83 1.26
C ILE A 177 11.53 -1.63 1.86
N LEU A 178 11.32 -2.93 2.05
CA LEU A 178 12.34 -3.86 2.51
C LEU A 178 13.01 -4.54 1.31
N GLY A 179 14.32 -4.71 1.38
CA GLY A 179 15.17 -5.29 0.33
C GLY A 179 15.90 -4.25 -0.51
N LEU A 180 15.86 -2.96 -0.13
CA LEU A 180 16.63 -1.90 -0.79
C LEU A 180 18.13 -1.93 -0.46
N GLY A 181 18.55 -2.72 0.54
CA GLY A 181 19.92 -2.82 1.03
C GLY A 181 20.08 -2.32 2.46
N GLU A 182 18.97 -2.07 3.13
CA GLU A 182 18.91 -1.77 4.56
C GLU A 182 19.42 -2.94 5.39
N SER A 183 19.88 -2.65 6.60
CA SER A 183 20.21 -3.63 7.63
C SER A 183 19.08 -3.78 8.66
N PHE A 184 19.12 -4.83 9.50
CA PHE A 184 18.14 -4.96 10.57
C PHE A 184 18.31 -3.86 11.65
N GLU A 185 19.49 -3.34 11.82
CA GLU A 185 19.79 -2.23 12.72
C GLU A 185 19.06 -0.95 12.32
N ASP A 186 18.71 -0.77 11.05
CA ASP A 186 17.94 0.37 10.55
C ASP A 186 16.49 0.40 11.07
N VAL A 187 16.01 -0.71 11.68
CA VAL A 187 14.70 -0.77 12.35
C VAL A 187 14.63 0.22 13.53
N GLU A 188 15.75 0.54 14.17
CA GLU A 188 15.78 1.53 15.26
C GLU A 188 15.43 2.94 14.73
N TYR A 189 15.97 3.36 13.58
CA TYR A 189 15.55 4.61 12.91
C TYR A 189 14.06 4.62 12.60
N LEU A 190 13.50 3.48 12.18
CA LEU A 190 12.06 3.38 11.92
C LEU A 190 11.22 3.53 13.19
N LYS A 191 11.64 2.90 14.30
CA LYS A 191 10.96 3.05 15.60
C LYS A 191 10.96 4.51 16.07
N ASP A 192 12.13 5.17 15.96
CA ASP A 192 12.26 6.56 16.35
C ASP A 192 11.39 7.47 15.48
N TYR A 193 11.38 7.25 14.17
CA TYR A 193 10.53 7.99 13.23
C TYR A 193 9.04 7.83 13.53
N ILE A 194 8.57 6.59 13.79
CA ILE A 194 7.17 6.32 14.17
C ILE A 194 6.80 7.06 15.44
N ARG A 195 7.67 7.06 16.44
CA ARG A 195 7.45 7.69 17.76
C ARG A 195 7.44 9.20 17.66
N GLU A 196 8.46 9.78 17.02
CA GLU A 196 8.64 11.22 16.87
C GLU A 196 7.48 11.86 16.10
N HIS A 197 7.12 11.30 14.96
CA HIS A 197 6.07 11.83 14.10
C HIS A 197 4.68 11.28 14.41
N LYS A 198 4.51 10.45 15.47
CA LYS A 198 3.21 9.86 15.87
C LYS A 198 2.48 9.25 14.69
N ILE A 199 3.11 8.31 14.02
CA ILE A 199 2.58 7.65 12.83
C ILE A 199 1.43 6.71 13.20
N ASP A 200 0.30 6.80 12.50
CA ASP A 200 -0.90 5.96 12.72
C ASP A 200 -0.85 4.66 11.91
N ARG A 201 -0.16 4.65 10.75
CA ARG A 201 -0.11 3.51 9.83
C ARG A 201 1.27 3.37 9.20
N VAL A 202 1.79 2.14 9.17
CA VAL A 202 2.98 1.79 8.38
C VAL A 202 2.62 0.78 7.31
N ILE A 203 3.00 1.08 6.07
CA ILE A 203 2.81 0.17 4.95
C ILE A 203 4.20 -0.35 4.54
N PHE A 204 4.45 -1.62 4.83
CA PHE A 204 5.66 -2.30 4.40
C PHE A 204 5.49 -2.90 3.01
N TYR A 205 6.46 -2.72 2.16
CA TYR A 205 6.53 -3.37 0.86
C TYR A 205 7.77 -4.23 0.74
N SER A 206 7.61 -5.37 0.10
CA SER A 206 8.73 -6.12 -0.46
C SER A 206 9.22 -5.42 -1.73
N LEU A 207 10.51 -5.21 -1.86
CA LEU A 207 11.09 -4.71 -3.11
C LEU A 207 10.59 -5.55 -4.30
N ASN A 208 10.20 -4.86 -5.37
CA ASN A 208 9.91 -5.49 -6.65
C ASN A 208 10.93 -4.98 -7.69
N PRO A 209 11.98 -5.75 -8.00
CA PRO A 209 12.99 -5.33 -8.96
C PRO A 209 12.39 -5.07 -10.33
N HIS A 210 12.52 -3.83 -10.82
CA HIS A 210 12.04 -3.47 -12.13
C HIS A 210 13.20 -3.42 -13.14
N PRO A 211 12.98 -3.87 -14.38
CA PRO A 211 13.92 -3.58 -15.48
C PRO A 211 14.21 -2.08 -15.56
N GLU A 212 15.44 -1.74 -15.95
CA GLU A 212 15.89 -0.34 -16.10
C GLU A 212 16.03 0.46 -14.78
N THR A 213 15.88 -0.17 -13.61
CA THR A 213 16.24 0.43 -12.32
C THR A 213 17.60 -0.08 -11.84
N GLU A 214 18.21 0.62 -10.88
CA GLU A 214 19.45 0.15 -10.24
C GLU A 214 19.25 -1.19 -9.51
N TYR A 215 18.00 -1.56 -9.20
CA TYR A 215 17.62 -2.77 -8.46
C TYR A 215 17.23 -3.96 -9.36
N VAL A 216 17.43 -3.88 -10.67
CA VAL A 216 17.03 -4.95 -11.61
C VAL A 216 17.56 -6.35 -11.25
N ASN A 217 18.75 -6.43 -10.64
CA ASN A 217 19.40 -7.68 -10.24
C ASN A 217 19.30 -7.94 -8.73
N SER A 218 18.50 -7.16 -8.00
CA SER A 218 18.26 -7.36 -6.57
C SER A 218 17.23 -8.45 -6.34
N SER A 219 17.25 -9.07 -5.15
CA SER A 219 16.22 -10.00 -4.71
C SER A 219 15.18 -9.31 -3.82
N GLN A 220 14.01 -9.91 -3.73
CA GLN A 220 13.07 -9.57 -2.66
C GLN A 220 13.67 -9.94 -1.29
N PRO A 221 13.24 -9.29 -0.19
CA PRO A 221 13.72 -9.64 1.15
C PRO A 221 13.33 -11.07 1.50
N ALA A 222 14.19 -11.74 2.27
CA ALA A 222 13.87 -13.06 2.79
C ALA A 222 12.63 -13.01 3.67
N SER A 223 11.75 -14.03 3.57
CA SER A 223 10.47 -14.07 4.30
C SER A 223 10.63 -13.90 5.81
N LEU A 224 11.63 -14.57 6.42
CA LEU A 224 11.90 -14.45 7.85
C LEU A 224 12.48 -13.08 8.25
N TYR A 225 13.25 -12.42 7.38
CA TYR A 225 13.70 -11.06 7.60
C TYR A 225 12.53 -10.09 7.63
N TYR A 226 11.66 -10.16 6.63
CA TYR A 226 10.44 -9.35 6.57
C TYR A 226 9.56 -9.58 7.80
N ALA A 227 9.30 -10.84 8.15
CA ALA A 227 8.53 -11.21 9.33
C ALA A 227 9.16 -10.69 10.64
N LYS A 228 10.49 -10.75 10.78
CA LYS A 228 11.22 -10.23 11.94
C LYS A 228 11.01 -8.72 12.08
N VAL A 229 11.14 -7.95 10.99
CA VAL A 229 10.91 -6.49 11.00
C VAL A 229 9.48 -6.17 11.44
N VAL A 230 8.47 -6.80 10.80
CA VAL A 230 7.06 -6.57 11.13
C VAL A 230 6.74 -6.93 12.58
N SER A 231 7.23 -8.08 13.07
CA SER A 231 7.02 -8.50 14.46
C SER A 231 7.63 -7.54 15.45
N THR A 232 8.83 -7.03 15.16
CA THR A 232 9.53 -6.06 16.01
C THR A 232 8.72 -4.76 16.13
N ILE A 233 8.21 -4.25 15.01
CA ILE A 233 7.38 -3.03 15.00
C ILE A 233 6.03 -3.27 15.67
N ARG A 234 5.38 -4.42 15.47
CA ARG A 234 4.11 -4.75 16.17
C ARG A 234 4.28 -4.81 17.68
N LEU A 235 5.37 -5.38 18.16
CA LEU A 235 5.63 -5.50 19.61
C LEU A 235 5.94 -4.15 20.25
N GLU A 236 6.64 -3.27 19.56
CA GLU A 236 6.95 -1.90 20.01
C GLU A 236 5.72 -0.98 19.95
N PHE A 237 4.88 -1.13 18.92
CA PHE A 237 3.71 -0.27 18.67
C PHE A 237 2.43 -1.12 18.55
N PRO A 238 1.83 -1.52 19.69
CA PRO A 238 0.69 -2.43 19.69
C PRO A 238 -0.56 -1.93 18.94
N ASP A 239 -0.76 -0.61 18.87
CA ASP A 239 -1.94 0.04 18.29
C ASP A 239 -1.71 0.57 16.86
N LEU A 240 -0.48 0.47 16.36
CA LEU A 240 -0.11 0.89 15.01
C LEU A 240 -0.83 0.03 13.96
N GLU A 241 -1.42 0.65 12.96
CA GLU A 241 -1.95 -0.09 11.82
C GLU A 241 -0.80 -0.51 10.89
N ILE A 242 -0.64 -1.80 10.66
CA ILE A 242 0.43 -2.37 9.84
C ILE A 242 -0.16 -3.06 8.62
N ILE A 243 0.20 -2.58 7.42
CA ILE A 243 -0.17 -3.19 6.15
C ILE A 243 1.08 -3.80 5.52
N CYS A 244 1.00 -5.03 5.03
CA CYS A 244 2.13 -5.71 4.42
C CYS A 244 1.87 -6.01 2.95
N GLY A 245 2.78 -5.53 2.08
CA GLY A 245 2.75 -5.79 0.65
C GLY A 245 3.70 -6.91 0.26
N THR A 246 3.16 -7.89 -0.48
CA THR A 246 3.94 -8.93 -1.14
C THR A 246 3.46 -9.08 -2.58
N TRP A 247 4.14 -9.88 -3.38
CA TRP A 247 3.85 -10.04 -4.79
C TRP A 247 3.27 -11.42 -5.10
N THR A 248 2.71 -11.59 -6.29
CA THR A 248 2.05 -12.83 -6.72
C THR A 248 2.95 -14.07 -6.71
N ASP A 249 4.24 -13.87 -6.85
CA ASP A 249 5.28 -14.92 -6.77
C ASP A 249 5.61 -15.35 -5.33
N ASN A 250 5.19 -14.54 -4.33
CA ASN A 250 5.44 -14.76 -2.91
C ASN A 250 4.16 -14.78 -2.05
N LEU A 251 3.06 -15.34 -2.57
CA LEU A 251 1.80 -15.43 -1.82
C LEU A 251 1.93 -16.24 -0.51
N ALA A 252 2.86 -17.18 -0.44
CA ALA A 252 3.14 -17.93 0.78
C ALA A 252 3.62 -17.03 1.95
N ASN A 253 4.10 -15.82 1.68
CA ASN A 253 4.49 -14.87 2.73
C ASN A 253 3.28 -14.29 3.49
N ILE A 254 2.08 -14.35 2.93
CA ILE A 254 0.88 -13.76 3.54
C ILE A 254 0.67 -14.30 4.95
N GLY A 255 0.68 -15.62 5.11
CA GLY A 255 0.45 -16.25 6.42
C GLY A 255 1.45 -15.78 7.47
N ILE A 256 2.75 -15.81 7.16
CA ILE A 256 3.78 -15.41 8.12
C ILE A 256 3.72 -13.91 8.45
N LEU A 257 3.38 -13.04 7.49
CA LEU A 257 3.24 -11.61 7.74
C LEU A 257 2.04 -11.28 8.63
N ILE A 258 0.91 -12.00 8.47
CA ILE A 258 -0.24 -11.88 9.36
C ILE A 258 0.12 -12.34 10.78
N LEU A 259 0.80 -13.48 10.92
CA LEU A 259 1.29 -13.96 12.22
C LEU A 259 2.32 -13.01 12.84
N SER A 260 3.04 -12.23 12.03
CA SER A 260 3.94 -11.17 12.49
C SER A 260 3.23 -9.89 12.94
N GLY A 261 1.90 -9.81 12.78
CA GLY A 261 1.10 -8.71 13.28
C GLY A 261 0.56 -7.74 12.23
N ALA A 262 0.54 -8.11 10.94
CA ALA A 262 -0.12 -7.31 9.92
C ALA A 262 -1.65 -7.24 10.15
N ASN A 263 -2.24 -6.05 9.96
CA ASN A 263 -3.69 -5.81 9.96
C ASN A 263 -4.29 -5.94 8.55
N GLY A 264 -3.46 -5.82 7.51
CA GLY A 264 -3.90 -5.91 6.13
C GLY A 264 -2.78 -6.31 5.20
N ILE A 265 -3.16 -6.69 3.99
CA ILE A 265 -2.28 -7.13 2.91
C ILE A 265 -2.54 -6.37 1.63
N THR A 266 -1.49 -6.13 0.83
CA THR A 266 -1.54 -5.30 -0.39
C THR A 266 -0.59 -5.77 -1.49
N LYS A 267 -0.58 -5.03 -2.62
CA LYS A 267 0.31 -5.22 -3.80
C LYS A 267 -0.07 -6.36 -4.73
N PHE A 268 -1.31 -6.78 -4.71
CA PHE A 268 -1.80 -7.77 -5.67
C PHE A 268 -2.52 -7.13 -6.86
N PRO A 269 -2.48 -7.73 -8.04
CA PRO A 269 -3.33 -7.34 -9.17
C PRO A 269 -4.76 -7.86 -8.95
N LEU A 270 -5.47 -7.33 -7.94
CA LEU A 270 -6.68 -7.87 -7.34
C LEU A 270 -7.73 -8.34 -8.38
N PHE A 271 -8.10 -7.48 -9.33
CA PHE A 271 -9.10 -7.83 -10.35
C PHE A 271 -8.66 -8.97 -11.29
N LYS A 272 -7.33 -9.09 -11.52
CA LYS A 272 -6.79 -10.19 -12.32
C LYS A 272 -6.72 -11.51 -11.53
N MET A 273 -6.67 -11.43 -10.21
CA MET A 273 -6.62 -12.60 -9.34
C MET A 273 -8.00 -13.12 -8.95
N PHE A 274 -9.05 -12.28 -9.09
CA PHE A 274 -10.42 -12.66 -8.75
C PHE A 274 -10.87 -13.91 -9.54
N GLY A 275 -11.42 -14.89 -8.83
CA GLY A 275 -11.89 -16.17 -9.41
C GLY A 275 -10.77 -17.12 -9.85
N THR A 276 -9.50 -16.81 -9.57
CA THR A 276 -8.35 -17.64 -9.95
C THR A 276 -7.76 -18.43 -8.78
N LYS A 277 -6.88 -19.39 -9.08
CA LYS A 277 -6.09 -20.12 -8.06
C LYS A 277 -5.29 -19.20 -7.15
N TYR A 278 -4.84 -18.04 -7.63
CA TYR A 278 -4.05 -17.08 -6.85
C TYR A 278 -4.94 -16.35 -5.83
N GLY A 279 -6.13 -15.89 -6.23
CA GLY A 279 -7.09 -15.30 -5.29
C GLY A 279 -7.54 -16.30 -4.23
N LYS A 280 -7.85 -17.54 -4.64
CA LYS A 280 -8.15 -18.62 -3.70
C LYS A 280 -6.99 -18.89 -2.74
N ARG A 281 -5.73 -18.83 -3.22
CA ARG A 281 -4.55 -19.00 -2.37
C ARG A 281 -4.46 -17.90 -1.31
N VAL A 282 -4.75 -16.64 -1.65
CA VAL A 282 -4.77 -15.54 -0.66
C VAL A 282 -5.79 -15.81 0.44
N GLU A 283 -7.03 -16.22 0.09
CA GLU A 283 -8.06 -16.54 1.08
C GLU A 283 -7.64 -17.70 1.99
N GLU A 284 -7.01 -18.75 1.44
CA GLU A 284 -6.49 -19.87 2.22
C GLU A 284 -5.33 -19.46 3.15
N GLU A 285 -4.39 -18.64 2.68
CA GLU A 285 -3.28 -18.13 3.53
C GLU A 285 -3.82 -17.36 4.74
N VAL A 286 -4.82 -16.49 4.54
CA VAL A 286 -5.47 -15.77 5.65
C VAL A 286 -6.18 -16.74 6.60
N LYS A 287 -7.00 -17.64 6.06
CA LYS A 287 -7.78 -18.62 6.83
C LYS A 287 -6.89 -19.48 7.74
N TRP A 288 -5.75 -19.95 7.24
CA TRP A 288 -4.83 -20.80 8.01
C TRP A 288 -4.10 -20.05 9.13
N THR A 289 -4.17 -18.73 9.18
CA THR A 289 -3.72 -17.95 10.36
C THR A 289 -4.79 -17.83 11.45
N GLY A 290 -5.97 -18.40 11.25
CA GLY A 290 -7.11 -18.27 12.18
C GLY A 290 -7.82 -16.91 12.09
N ARG A 291 -7.58 -16.12 11.01
CA ARG A 291 -8.24 -14.83 10.75
C ARG A 291 -9.25 -14.94 9.63
N THR A 292 -10.12 -13.93 9.53
CA THR A 292 -11.04 -13.74 8.41
C THR A 292 -10.50 -12.69 7.45
N LEU A 293 -10.71 -12.89 6.15
CA LEU A 293 -10.38 -11.89 5.15
C LEU A 293 -11.56 -10.93 4.98
N LYS A 294 -11.34 -9.63 5.11
CA LYS A 294 -12.31 -8.62 4.73
C LYS A 294 -12.37 -8.54 3.21
N GLY A 295 -13.55 -8.81 2.66
CA GLY A 295 -13.74 -8.92 1.22
C GLY A 295 -13.47 -10.33 0.67
N THR A 296 -13.46 -10.46 -0.64
CA THR A 296 -13.38 -11.76 -1.30
C THR A 296 -12.68 -11.73 -2.65
N PHE A 297 -12.03 -12.85 -3.00
CA PHE A 297 -11.54 -13.15 -4.35
C PHE A 297 -12.39 -14.22 -5.07
N THR A 298 -13.31 -14.87 -4.38
CA THR A 298 -13.99 -16.05 -4.92
C THR A 298 -15.51 -15.92 -5.00
N ASP A 299 -16.11 -15.05 -4.20
CA ASP A 299 -17.56 -14.83 -4.22
C ASP A 299 -17.99 -13.93 -5.40
N LYS A 300 -18.40 -14.59 -6.49
CA LYS A 300 -18.88 -13.91 -7.71
C LYS A 300 -20.15 -13.10 -7.49
N SER A 301 -20.95 -13.39 -6.47
CA SER A 301 -22.20 -12.65 -6.19
C SER A 301 -21.91 -11.20 -5.80
N LYS A 302 -20.72 -10.93 -5.23
CA LYS A 302 -20.25 -9.60 -4.83
C LYS A 302 -19.84 -8.70 -6.00
N LEU A 303 -19.66 -9.24 -7.21
CA LEU A 303 -19.38 -8.41 -8.39
C LEU A 303 -20.53 -7.45 -8.71
N GLY A 304 -21.77 -7.86 -8.37
CA GLY A 304 -22.96 -7.06 -8.64
C GLY A 304 -23.31 -6.95 -10.14
N PRO A 305 -24.18 -6.00 -10.51
CA PRO A 305 -24.59 -5.80 -11.88
C PRO A 305 -23.48 -5.16 -12.74
N GLU A 306 -23.53 -5.36 -14.06
CA GLU A 306 -22.64 -4.70 -15.03
C GLU A 306 -22.91 -3.19 -15.21
N LYS A 307 -23.61 -2.58 -14.26
CA LYS A 307 -23.94 -1.16 -14.21
C LYS A 307 -23.48 -0.56 -12.90
N SER A 308 -23.09 0.71 -12.91
CA SER A 308 -22.79 1.45 -11.69
C SER A 308 -24.06 1.69 -10.87
N GLU A 309 -23.92 1.63 -9.56
CA GLU A 309 -24.99 1.94 -8.62
C GLU A 309 -25.07 3.44 -8.29
N VAL A 310 -24.01 4.20 -8.65
CA VAL A 310 -23.87 5.62 -8.30
C VAL A 310 -23.86 6.55 -9.50
N ASN A 311 -23.26 6.16 -10.62
CA ASN A 311 -23.15 7.02 -11.82
C ASN A 311 -23.13 6.19 -13.11
N PRO A 312 -24.14 6.34 -14.00
CA PRO A 312 -24.21 5.60 -15.28
C PRO A 312 -23.00 5.82 -16.21
N GLU A 313 -22.26 6.90 -16.07
CA GLU A 313 -21.03 7.14 -16.85
C GLU A 313 -19.93 6.11 -16.52
N LEU A 314 -20.04 5.41 -15.39
CA LEU A 314 -19.11 4.38 -14.99
C LEU A 314 -19.41 3.00 -15.60
N ASP A 315 -20.59 2.78 -16.14
CA ASP A 315 -21.08 1.46 -16.61
C ASP A 315 -20.08 0.73 -17.51
N GLN A 316 -19.50 1.42 -18.50
CA GLN A 316 -18.53 0.82 -19.40
C GLN A 316 -17.26 0.32 -18.68
N TYR A 317 -16.85 1.00 -17.61
CA TYR A 317 -15.67 0.64 -16.82
C TYR A 317 -16.01 -0.49 -15.83
N ILE A 318 -17.17 -0.43 -15.17
CA ILE A 318 -17.69 -1.50 -14.30
C ILE A 318 -17.78 -2.81 -15.10
N LYS A 319 -18.43 -2.77 -16.26
CA LYS A 319 -18.53 -3.93 -17.17
C LYS A 319 -17.16 -4.49 -17.53
N ARG A 320 -16.16 -3.62 -17.77
CA ARG A 320 -14.79 -4.03 -18.05
C ARG A 320 -14.14 -4.71 -16.84
N TYR A 321 -14.28 -4.16 -15.63
CA TYR A 321 -13.73 -4.75 -14.41
C TYR A 321 -14.36 -6.14 -14.15
N ILE A 322 -15.68 -6.26 -14.23
CA ILE A 322 -16.39 -7.54 -14.07
C ILE A 322 -15.89 -8.55 -15.12
N LYS A 323 -15.84 -8.17 -16.39
CA LYS A 323 -15.34 -9.02 -17.47
C LYS A 323 -13.91 -9.47 -17.25
N ASP A 324 -13.02 -8.56 -16.82
CA ASP A 324 -11.62 -8.88 -16.56
C ASP A 324 -11.45 -9.78 -15.32
N SER A 325 -12.31 -9.63 -14.31
CA SER A 325 -12.38 -10.51 -13.13
C SER A 325 -12.90 -11.92 -13.46
N LEU A 326 -13.80 -12.04 -14.43
CA LEU A 326 -14.35 -13.33 -14.84
C LEU A 326 -13.52 -14.05 -15.92
N LYS A 327 -12.62 -13.32 -16.61
CA LYS A 327 -11.69 -13.95 -17.56
C LYS A 327 -10.58 -14.63 -16.79
N ASN A 328 -10.66 -15.95 -16.65
CA ASN A 328 -9.58 -16.80 -16.13
C ASN A 328 -8.30 -16.67 -16.98
N LYS A 329 -7.57 -15.57 -16.87
CA LYS A 329 -6.30 -15.31 -17.59
C LYS A 329 -5.08 -16.01 -16.97
N TYR A 330 -5.24 -16.58 -15.80
CA TYR A 330 -4.21 -17.40 -15.14
C TYR A 330 -4.63 -18.87 -15.20
N LYS A 331 -4.56 -19.44 -16.40
CA LYS A 331 -4.59 -20.90 -16.58
C LYS A 331 -3.27 -21.51 -16.14
#